data_d99a78722ab81e704c1c7f2d270d7108
#
_entry.id   d99a78722ab81e704c1c7f2d270d7108
#
_cell.length_a   1.000
_cell.length_b   1.000
_cell.length_c   1.000
_cell.angle_alpha   90.00
_cell.angle_beta   90.00
_cell.angle_gamma   90.00
#
_symmetry.space_group_name_H-M   'P 1'
#
loop_
_entity.id
_entity.type
_entity.pdbx_description
1 polymer ?
#
loop_
_entity_poly.entity_id
_entity_poly.type
_entity_poly.pdbx_seq_one_letter_code
_entity_poly.pdbx_strand_id
1 'polypeptide(L)'
;DLSEFRLLPPLIKSLSETAPDIGIESYLTPRKNTPRELAAGNIDFSIDPPIHSDESLRHQKIFEDNFVLIVRKGHPIAKKKKITMEDYLNLSHVNISNRRTGLGHVDMALYRLGESRRIALRAQNFLVAPFIIGNSDLALTSTKSFLISKDLTAVKLPFALDPAVLHLYWHETKDSDPGNIWMRELITREYAKLLSRN
;
A
#
# COMPACT_ATOMS: atom_id res chain seq x y z
N ASP A 1 -5.19 5.60 -2.68
CA ASP A 1 -6.25 5.57 -1.67
C ASP A 1 -5.78 5.03 -0.30
N LEU A 2 -5.03 3.90 -0.24
CA LEU A 2 -4.53 3.39 1.05
C LEU A 2 -3.48 4.32 1.67
N SER A 3 -2.57 4.87 0.87
CA SER A 3 -1.59 5.86 1.34
C SER A 3 -2.27 7.14 1.80
N GLU A 4 -3.27 7.62 1.08
CA GLU A 4 -4.10 8.77 1.47
C GLU A 4 -4.81 8.53 2.80
N PHE A 5 -5.51 7.40 2.91
CA PHE A 5 -6.24 7.03 4.13
C PHE A 5 -5.33 7.03 5.37
N ARG A 6 -4.07 6.64 5.20
CA ARG A 6 -3.13 6.53 6.32
C ARG A 6 -2.38 7.81 6.59
N LEU A 7 -1.85 8.43 5.53
CA LEU A 7 -0.97 9.58 5.67
C LEU A 7 -1.74 10.89 5.86
N LEU A 8 -2.79 11.14 5.09
CA LEU A 8 -3.42 12.47 5.11
C LEU A 8 -3.96 12.86 6.48
N PRO A 9 -4.65 12.01 7.26
CA PRO A 9 -5.16 12.43 8.56
C PRO A 9 -4.06 12.93 9.52
N PRO A 10 -2.97 12.19 9.79
CA PRO A 10 -1.90 12.69 10.66
C PRO A 10 -1.12 13.85 10.04
N LEU A 11 -0.94 13.86 8.71
CA LEU A 11 -0.25 14.95 8.02
C LEU A 11 -1.02 16.27 8.16
N ILE A 12 -2.33 16.27 7.87
CA ILE A 12 -3.18 17.46 8.00
C ILE A 12 -3.21 17.95 9.45
N LYS A 13 -3.28 17.03 10.42
CA LYS A 13 -3.19 17.42 11.84
C LYS A 13 -1.88 18.14 12.14
N SER A 14 -0.74 17.59 11.71
CA SER A 14 0.57 18.20 11.91
C SER A 14 0.69 19.56 11.20
N LEU A 15 0.16 19.69 9.98
CA LEU A 15 0.15 20.93 9.21
C LEU A 15 -0.69 22.00 9.90
N SER A 16 -1.87 21.66 10.41
CA SER A 16 -2.72 22.63 11.12
C SER A 16 -2.05 23.24 12.35
N GLU A 17 -1.10 22.54 12.96
CA GLU A 17 -0.34 23.00 14.13
C GLU A 17 0.93 23.78 13.76
N THR A 18 1.57 23.46 12.62
CA THR A 18 2.92 23.96 12.29
C THR A 18 2.97 24.88 11.08
N ALA A 19 2.02 24.74 10.16
CA ALA A 19 1.95 25.52 8.91
C ALA A 19 0.51 25.56 8.38
N PRO A 20 -0.42 26.27 9.08
CA PRO A 20 -1.87 26.21 8.79
C PRO A 20 -2.25 26.76 7.41
N ASP A 21 -1.38 27.57 6.80
CA ASP A 21 -1.62 28.15 5.48
C ASP A 21 -1.23 27.23 4.31
N ILE A 22 -0.65 26.06 4.60
CA ILE A 22 -0.29 25.07 3.55
C ILE A 22 -1.49 24.19 3.23
N GLY A 23 -1.96 24.27 1.96
CA GLY A 23 -2.93 23.34 1.39
C GLY A 23 -2.25 22.08 0.84
N ILE A 24 -2.96 20.94 0.90
CA ILE A 24 -2.54 19.67 0.29
C ILE A 24 -3.56 19.27 -0.77
N GLU A 25 -3.05 18.93 -1.94
CA GLU A 25 -3.81 18.28 -3.00
C GLU A 25 -3.27 16.88 -3.23
N SER A 26 -4.15 15.90 -3.36
CA SER A 26 -3.77 14.49 -3.58
C SER A 26 -4.45 13.94 -4.82
N TYR A 27 -3.65 13.40 -5.73
CA TYR A 27 -4.10 12.86 -7.00
C TYR A 27 -3.53 11.48 -7.27
N LEU A 28 -4.28 10.65 -7.98
CA LEU A 28 -3.75 9.42 -8.55
C LEU A 28 -3.03 9.72 -9.86
N THR A 29 -1.72 9.63 -9.85
CA THR A 29 -0.88 9.76 -11.06
C THR A 29 -0.52 8.36 -11.59
N PRO A 30 -0.74 8.07 -12.88
CA PRO A 30 -0.24 6.85 -13.47
C PRO A 30 1.28 6.76 -13.33
N ARG A 31 1.78 5.68 -12.72
CA ARG A 31 3.20 5.52 -12.36
C ARG A 31 4.20 5.83 -13.46
N LYS A 32 3.85 5.49 -14.72
CA LYS A 32 4.68 5.82 -15.89
C LYS A 32 4.83 7.32 -16.15
N ASN A 33 3.93 8.14 -15.60
CA ASN A 33 3.94 9.60 -15.76
C ASN A 33 4.62 10.29 -14.58
N THR A 34 4.81 9.62 -13.44
CA THR A 34 5.36 10.21 -12.21
C THR A 34 6.65 11.00 -12.44
N PRO A 35 7.68 10.49 -13.18
CA PRO A 35 8.89 11.26 -13.43
C PRO A 35 8.61 12.60 -14.15
N ARG A 36 7.80 12.55 -15.19
CA ARG A 36 7.45 13.76 -15.96
C ARG A 36 6.66 14.77 -15.14
N GLU A 37 5.70 14.32 -14.34
CA GLU A 37 4.89 15.22 -13.51
C GLU A 37 5.72 15.89 -12.40
N LEU A 38 6.66 15.15 -11.80
CA LEU A 38 7.63 15.70 -10.83
C LEU A 38 8.59 16.69 -11.50
N ALA A 39 9.13 16.36 -12.69
CA ALA A 39 10.03 17.24 -13.44
C ALA A 39 9.36 18.54 -13.87
N ALA A 40 8.08 18.48 -14.24
CA ALA A 40 7.29 19.63 -14.64
C ALA A 40 6.81 20.48 -13.45
N GLY A 41 6.96 19.99 -12.20
CA GLY A 41 6.44 20.66 -11.01
C GLY A 41 4.91 20.61 -10.89
N ASN A 42 4.24 19.73 -11.63
CA ASN A 42 2.79 19.52 -11.51
C ASN A 42 2.44 18.80 -10.21
N ILE A 43 3.36 18.01 -9.67
CA ILE A 43 3.32 17.42 -8.34
C ILE A 43 4.66 17.65 -7.65
N ASP A 44 4.65 17.88 -6.33
CA ASP A 44 5.86 18.06 -5.53
C ASP A 44 6.45 16.72 -5.07
N PHE A 45 5.57 15.77 -4.80
CA PHE A 45 5.93 14.45 -4.26
C PHE A 45 5.08 13.34 -4.89
N SER A 46 5.67 12.14 -4.96
CA SER A 46 4.92 10.91 -5.23
C SER A 46 5.27 9.85 -4.21
N ILE A 47 4.29 9.04 -3.83
CA ILE A 47 4.48 7.85 -2.99
C ILE A 47 4.17 6.63 -3.84
N ASP A 48 5.22 5.90 -4.20
CA ASP A 48 5.16 4.76 -5.11
C ASP A 48 6.04 3.60 -4.63
N PRO A 49 5.76 2.36 -5.07
CA PRO A 49 6.74 1.28 -5.03
C PRO A 49 8.02 1.67 -5.80
N PRO A 50 9.16 0.98 -5.59
CA PRO A 50 10.42 1.34 -6.22
C PRO A 50 10.32 1.60 -7.73
N ILE A 51 10.77 2.79 -8.16
CA ILE A 51 10.88 3.23 -9.56
C ILE A 51 12.37 3.16 -9.92
N HIS A 52 12.73 2.35 -10.91
CA HIS A 52 14.13 2.05 -11.22
C HIS A 52 14.67 2.74 -12.49
N SER A 53 13.87 3.55 -13.16
CA SER A 53 14.14 3.97 -14.54
C SER A 53 14.44 5.45 -14.75
N ASP A 54 14.61 6.24 -13.69
CA ASP A 54 14.80 7.68 -13.85
C ASP A 54 15.81 8.23 -12.82
N GLU A 55 16.98 8.66 -13.31
CA GLU A 55 18.08 9.17 -12.50
C GLU A 55 17.81 10.58 -11.94
N SER A 56 16.87 11.32 -12.51
CA SER A 56 16.47 12.65 -12.03
C SER A 56 15.60 12.60 -10.77
N LEU A 57 15.10 11.42 -10.42
CA LEU A 57 14.32 11.23 -9.21
C LEU A 57 15.21 10.97 -8.00
N ARG A 58 15.01 11.75 -6.98
CA ARG A 58 15.49 11.46 -5.63
C ARG A 58 14.41 10.74 -4.85
N HIS A 59 14.80 9.88 -3.95
CA HIS A 59 13.83 9.11 -3.19
C HIS A 59 14.32 8.71 -1.80
N GLN A 60 13.38 8.45 -0.91
CA GLN A 60 13.60 7.91 0.42
C GLN A 60 12.59 6.80 0.68
N LYS A 61 13.04 5.66 1.21
CA LYS A 61 12.12 4.61 1.69
C LYS A 61 11.36 5.13 2.92
N ILE A 62 10.03 5.11 2.86
CA ILE A 62 9.15 5.58 3.94
C ILE A 62 8.29 4.47 4.54
N PHE A 63 8.18 3.33 3.85
CA PHE A 63 7.31 2.24 4.28
C PHE A 63 7.87 0.89 3.87
N GLU A 64 7.75 -0.09 4.78
CA GLU A 64 7.96 -1.51 4.49
C GLU A 64 7.02 -2.32 5.38
N ASP A 65 6.29 -3.27 4.79
CA ASP A 65 5.39 -4.14 5.54
C ASP A 65 5.20 -5.50 4.87
N ASN A 66 5.06 -6.52 5.68
CA ASN A 66 4.88 -7.88 5.23
C ASN A 66 3.44 -8.16 4.81
N PHE A 67 3.29 -9.03 3.83
CA PHE A 67 1.98 -9.51 3.41
C PHE A 67 1.46 -10.61 4.33
N VAL A 68 0.16 -10.58 4.52
CA VAL A 68 -0.62 -11.59 5.24
C VAL A 68 -1.89 -11.91 4.48
N LEU A 69 -2.47 -13.06 4.75
CA LEU A 69 -3.83 -13.37 4.34
C LEU A 69 -4.79 -12.73 5.35
N ILE A 70 -5.72 -11.93 4.86
CA ILE A 70 -6.74 -11.27 5.66
C ILE A 70 -8.10 -11.89 5.36
N VAL A 71 -8.79 -12.30 6.40
CA VAL A 71 -10.13 -12.88 6.37
C VAL A 71 -10.98 -12.27 7.46
N ARG A 72 -12.30 -12.46 7.42
CA ARG A 72 -13.18 -12.05 8.52
C ARG A 72 -12.82 -12.77 9.83
N LYS A 73 -13.12 -12.13 10.93
CA LYS A 73 -13.04 -12.76 12.25
C LYS A 73 -13.93 -14.02 12.30
N GLY A 74 -13.40 -15.11 12.83
CA GLY A 74 -14.10 -16.40 12.90
C GLY A 74 -14.13 -17.21 11.60
N HIS A 75 -13.45 -16.76 10.54
CA HIS A 75 -13.27 -17.57 9.33
C HIS A 75 -12.60 -18.91 9.65
N PRO A 76 -13.05 -20.07 9.06
CA PRO A 76 -12.49 -21.37 9.37
C PRO A 76 -10.97 -21.47 9.21
N ILE A 77 -10.41 -20.80 8.20
CA ILE A 77 -8.96 -20.83 7.93
C ILE A 77 -8.14 -20.22 9.08
N ALA A 78 -8.69 -19.24 9.80
CA ALA A 78 -8.01 -18.58 10.91
C ALA A 78 -7.86 -19.47 12.17
N LYS A 79 -8.58 -20.60 12.22
CA LYS A 79 -8.45 -21.58 13.32
C LYS A 79 -7.25 -22.52 13.13
N LYS A 80 -6.68 -22.58 11.92
CA LYS A 80 -5.52 -23.42 11.64
C LYS A 80 -4.24 -22.77 12.20
N LYS A 81 -3.43 -23.53 12.91
CA LYS A 81 -2.12 -23.07 13.39
C LYS A 81 -1.16 -22.69 12.26
N LYS A 82 -1.25 -23.43 11.15
CA LYS A 82 -0.48 -23.22 9.92
C LYS A 82 -1.34 -23.63 8.74
N ILE A 83 -1.42 -22.78 7.73
CA ILE A 83 -2.12 -23.09 6.47
C ILE A 83 -1.13 -23.63 5.43
N THR A 84 -1.61 -24.52 4.58
CA THR A 84 -0.86 -25.05 3.44
C THR A 84 -1.10 -24.21 2.18
N MET A 85 -0.33 -24.45 1.11
CA MET A 85 -0.61 -23.85 -0.20
C MET A 85 -1.99 -24.27 -0.70
N GLU A 86 -2.35 -25.53 -0.56
CA GLU A 86 -3.67 -26.03 -0.94
C GLU A 86 -4.80 -25.30 -0.18
N ASP A 87 -4.65 -25.10 1.14
CA ASP A 87 -5.60 -24.34 1.94
C ASP A 87 -5.78 -22.92 1.39
N TYR A 88 -4.70 -22.29 0.98
CA TYR A 88 -4.71 -20.92 0.43
C TYR A 88 -5.38 -20.88 -0.95
N LEU A 89 -5.04 -21.83 -1.84
CA LEU A 89 -5.55 -21.88 -3.22
C LEU A 89 -7.03 -22.25 -3.28
N ASN A 90 -7.53 -23.04 -2.31
CA ASN A 90 -8.95 -23.41 -2.20
C ASN A 90 -9.86 -22.23 -1.76
N LEU A 91 -9.28 -21.10 -1.32
CA LEU A 91 -10.08 -19.90 -1.01
C LEU A 91 -10.50 -19.16 -2.28
N SER A 92 -11.56 -18.38 -2.14
CA SER A 92 -11.95 -17.39 -3.12
C SER A 92 -11.37 -16.04 -2.72
N HIS A 93 -10.58 -15.41 -3.62
CA HIS A 93 -9.82 -14.21 -3.29
C HIS A 93 -10.43 -12.93 -3.84
N VAL A 94 -10.24 -11.85 -3.09
CA VAL A 94 -10.40 -10.48 -3.56
C VAL A 94 -9.05 -10.01 -4.09
N ASN A 95 -9.05 -9.36 -5.24
CA ASN A 95 -7.90 -8.63 -5.75
C ASN A 95 -8.24 -7.14 -5.84
N ILE A 96 -7.50 -6.32 -5.10
CA ILE A 96 -7.65 -4.87 -5.14
C ILE A 96 -6.57 -4.31 -6.07
N SER A 97 -6.98 -3.68 -7.16
CA SER A 97 -6.06 -3.08 -8.12
C SER A 97 -6.77 -2.06 -9.00
N ASN A 98 -6.17 -0.91 -9.21
CA ASN A 98 -6.59 0.08 -10.20
C ASN A 98 -6.20 -0.31 -11.65
N ARG A 99 -5.42 -1.39 -11.83
CA ARG A 99 -5.05 -1.92 -13.16
C ARG A 99 -6.08 -2.95 -13.61
N ARG A 100 -6.53 -2.83 -14.85
CA ARG A 100 -7.49 -3.79 -15.45
C ARG A 100 -6.83 -5.10 -15.84
N THR A 101 -5.55 -5.07 -16.21
CA THR A 101 -4.79 -6.20 -16.74
C THR A 101 -3.44 -6.35 -16.04
N GLY A 102 -2.79 -7.50 -16.24
CA GLY A 102 -1.49 -7.84 -15.67
C GLY A 102 -1.58 -8.50 -14.30
N LEU A 103 -0.53 -9.22 -13.95
CA LEU A 103 -0.41 -9.87 -12.66
C LEU A 103 0.00 -8.85 -11.59
N GLY A 104 -0.62 -8.95 -10.43
CA GLY A 104 -0.19 -8.22 -9.23
C GLY A 104 1.00 -8.91 -8.55
N HIS A 105 1.52 -8.29 -7.50
CA HIS A 105 2.66 -8.79 -6.75
C HIS A 105 2.44 -10.23 -6.23
N VAL A 106 1.28 -10.48 -5.65
CA VAL A 106 0.88 -11.81 -5.16
C VAL A 106 0.77 -12.83 -6.29
N ASP A 107 0.13 -12.45 -7.40
CA ASP A 107 -0.10 -13.36 -8.52
C ASP A 107 1.20 -13.66 -9.28
N MET A 108 2.16 -12.71 -9.30
CA MET A 108 3.51 -12.95 -9.82
C MET A 108 4.29 -13.95 -8.95
N ALA A 109 4.17 -13.86 -7.62
CA ALA A 109 4.82 -14.81 -6.72
C ALA A 109 4.25 -16.22 -6.88
N LEU A 110 2.92 -16.34 -6.97
CA LEU A 110 2.26 -17.63 -7.23
C LEU A 110 2.66 -18.21 -8.59
N TYR A 111 2.69 -17.39 -9.63
CA TYR A 111 3.11 -17.80 -10.97
C TYR A 111 4.53 -18.39 -11.00
N ARG A 112 5.48 -17.80 -10.25
CA ARG A 112 6.83 -18.35 -10.11
C ARG A 112 6.87 -19.71 -9.42
N LEU A 113 5.86 -20.05 -8.64
CA LEU A 113 5.67 -21.35 -7.99
C LEU A 113 4.87 -22.34 -8.84
N GLY A 114 4.45 -21.94 -10.07
CA GLY A 114 3.58 -22.75 -10.92
C GLY A 114 2.11 -22.74 -10.47
N GLU A 115 1.72 -21.81 -9.60
CA GLU A 115 0.42 -21.77 -8.97
C GLU A 115 -0.42 -20.57 -9.43
N SER A 116 -1.74 -20.70 -9.24
CA SER A 116 -2.68 -19.60 -9.46
C SER A 116 -3.83 -19.67 -8.47
N ARG A 117 -4.38 -18.53 -8.10
CA ARG A 117 -5.52 -18.44 -7.18
C ARG A 117 -6.81 -18.02 -7.89
N ARG A 118 -7.95 -18.45 -7.37
CA ARG A 118 -9.26 -18.03 -7.86
C ARG A 118 -9.56 -16.60 -7.38
N ILE A 119 -9.66 -15.65 -8.31
CA ILE A 119 -10.14 -14.30 -8.00
C ILE A 119 -11.65 -14.25 -8.19
N ALA A 120 -12.38 -14.20 -7.08
CA ALA A 120 -13.84 -14.08 -7.07
C ALA A 120 -14.32 -12.63 -7.24
N LEU A 121 -13.50 -11.66 -6.84
CA LEU A 121 -13.82 -10.23 -6.94
C LEU A 121 -12.57 -9.44 -7.29
N ARG A 122 -12.68 -8.52 -8.25
CA ARG A 122 -11.73 -7.45 -8.49
C ARG A 122 -12.39 -6.12 -8.13
N ALA A 123 -11.73 -5.33 -7.28
CA ALA A 123 -12.16 -3.99 -6.91
C ALA A 123 -11.00 -3.01 -7.08
N GLN A 124 -11.31 -1.72 -7.26
CA GLN A 124 -10.28 -0.69 -7.48
C GLN A 124 -9.87 0.00 -6.18
N ASN A 125 -10.78 0.09 -5.23
CA ASN A 125 -10.61 0.88 -4.02
C ASN A 125 -10.27 -0.02 -2.81
N PHE A 126 -9.15 0.25 -2.17
CA PHE A 126 -8.74 -0.47 -0.97
C PHE A 126 -9.70 -0.27 0.21
N LEU A 127 -10.33 0.89 0.33
CA LEU A 127 -11.19 1.21 1.46
C LEU A 127 -12.49 0.41 1.51
N VAL A 128 -12.93 -0.18 0.39
CA VAL A 128 -14.10 -1.06 0.36
C VAL A 128 -13.78 -2.48 0.84
N ALA A 129 -12.52 -2.89 0.79
CA ALA A 129 -12.13 -4.26 1.07
C ALA A 129 -12.45 -4.74 2.50
N PRO A 130 -12.29 -3.95 3.57
CA PRO A 130 -12.67 -4.36 4.93
C PRO A 130 -14.15 -4.73 5.03
N PHE A 131 -15.03 -4.01 4.36
CA PHE A 131 -16.46 -4.27 4.36
C PHE A 131 -16.81 -5.55 3.59
N ILE A 132 -16.14 -5.77 2.44
CA ILE A 132 -16.33 -6.99 1.65
C ILE A 132 -15.86 -8.21 2.44
N ILE A 133 -14.64 -8.17 2.95
CA ILE A 133 -14.02 -9.28 3.69
C ILE A 133 -14.77 -9.54 5.00
N GLY A 134 -15.13 -8.50 5.74
CA GLY A 134 -15.85 -8.63 7.00
C GLY A 134 -17.22 -9.30 6.88
N ASN A 135 -17.86 -9.20 5.70
CA ASN A 135 -19.21 -9.74 5.43
C ASN A 135 -19.22 -10.95 4.47
N SER A 136 -18.08 -11.60 4.24
CA SER A 136 -18.01 -12.75 3.33
C SER A 136 -16.93 -13.74 3.75
N ASP A 137 -16.89 -14.91 3.11
CA ASP A 137 -15.80 -15.88 3.23
C ASP A 137 -14.68 -15.64 2.19
N LEU A 138 -14.64 -14.46 1.59
CA LEU A 138 -13.56 -14.08 0.70
C LEU A 138 -12.28 -13.75 1.48
N ALA A 139 -11.14 -13.99 0.85
CA ALA A 139 -9.83 -13.75 1.42
C ALA A 139 -9.08 -12.65 0.64
N LEU A 140 -8.37 -11.78 1.34
CA LEU A 140 -7.52 -10.75 0.74
C LEU A 140 -6.07 -10.97 1.17
N THR A 141 -5.14 -11.05 0.23
CA THR A 141 -3.72 -10.95 0.53
C THR A 141 -3.30 -9.49 0.43
N SER A 142 -2.92 -8.90 1.56
CA SER A 142 -2.49 -7.51 1.66
C SER A 142 -1.45 -7.34 2.76
N THR A 143 -0.92 -6.14 2.93
CA THR A 143 0.02 -5.83 4.02
C THR A 143 -0.64 -5.98 5.39
N LYS A 144 0.12 -6.38 6.39
CA LYS A 144 -0.38 -6.54 7.76
C LYS A 144 -1.03 -5.27 8.29
N SER A 145 -0.44 -4.15 7.97
CA SER A 145 -0.95 -2.84 8.34
C SER A 145 -2.32 -2.50 7.73
N PHE A 146 -2.82 -3.28 6.77
CA PHE A 146 -4.18 -3.16 6.24
C PHE A 146 -5.26 -3.68 7.21
N LEU A 147 -4.90 -4.28 8.33
CA LEU A 147 -5.85 -4.67 9.39
C LEU A 147 -6.40 -3.44 10.13
N ILE A 148 -7.27 -2.70 9.47
CA ILE A 148 -7.89 -1.47 9.97
C ILE A 148 -9.23 -1.67 10.67
N SER A 149 -9.73 -2.90 10.70
CA SER A 149 -11.02 -3.26 11.33
C SER A 149 -10.86 -4.40 12.33
N LYS A 150 -11.59 -4.32 13.44
CA LYS A 150 -11.67 -5.38 14.46
C LYS A 150 -12.39 -6.65 13.95
N ASP A 151 -13.10 -6.56 12.85
CA ASP A 151 -13.84 -7.67 12.24
C ASP A 151 -12.95 -8.52 11.32
N LEU A 152 -11.70 -8.13 11.17
CA LEU A 152 -10.71 -8.82 10.34
C LEU A 152 -9.65 -9.51 11.19
N THR A 153 -9.07 -10.55 10.64
CA THR A 153 -7.94 -11.25 11.24
C THR A 153 -6.90 -11.62 10.19
N ALA A 154 -5.63 -11.63 10.60
CA ALA A 154 -4.50 -12.01 9.77
C ALA A 154 -4.11 -13.46 9.97
N VAL A 155 -3.77 -14.13 8.87
CA VAL A 155 -3.17 -15.47 8.84
C VAL A 155 -1.86 -15.39 8.07
N LYS A 156 -0.82 -16.08 8.56
CA LYS A 156 0.48 -16.11 7.88
C LYS A 156 0.35 -16.82 6.53
N LEU A 157 0.95 -16.25 5.50
CA LEU A 157 0.98 -16.86 4.16
C LEU A 157 1.77 -18.19 4.17
N PRO A 158 1.37 -19.19 3.35
CA PRO A 158 2.07 -20.46 3.25
C PRO A 158 3.26 -20.42 2.27
N PHE A 159 3.53 -19.28 1.67
CA PHE A 159 4.65 -19.04 0.74
C PHE A 159 5.36 -17.72 1.06
N ALA A 160 6.58 -17.61 0.58
CA ALA A 160 7.35 -16.37 0.69
C ALA A 160 6.83 -15.32 -0.29
N LEU A 161 6.70 -14.09 0.21
CA LEU A 161 6.33 -12.93 -0.59
C LEU A 161 7.16 -11.75 -0.09
N ASP A 162 7.86 -11.08 -1.01
CA ASP A 162 8.66 -9.92 -0.67
C ASP A 162 7.77 -8.84 -0.05
N PRO A 163 8.26 -8.11 0.96
CA PRO A 163 7.48 -7.07 1.62
C PRO A 163 7.07 -5.97 0.63
N ALA A 164 5.95 -5.32 0.93
CA ALA A 164 5.58 -4.11 0.23
C ALA A 164 6.50 -2.97 0.68
N VAL A 165 7.14 -2.31 -0.28
CA VAL A 165 8.02 -1.16 -0.03
C VAL A 165 7.44 0.05 -0.74
N LEU A 166 7.37 1.20 -0.06
CA LEU A 166 7.02 2.48 -0.66
C LEU A 166 8.14 3.48 -0.43
N HIS A 167 8.39 4.26 -1.46
CA HIS A 167 9.31 5.38 -1.45
C HIS A 167 8.56 6.70 -1.63
N LEU A 168 9.01 7.73 -0.96
CA LEU A 168 8.69 9.11 -1.26
C LEU A 168 9.66 9.57 -2.34
N TYR A 169 9.13 10.10 -3.45
CA TYR A 169 9.89 10.62 -4.59
C TYR A 169 9.71 12.11 -4.73
N TRP A 170 10.77 12.80 -5.19
CA TRP A 170 10.78 14.19 -5.64
C TRP A 170 11.78 14.34 -6.78
N HIS A 171 11.69 15.44 -7.53
CA HIS A 171 12.64 15.74 -8.59
C HIS A 171 13.93 16.33 -8.02
N GLU A 172 15.09 16.03 -8.63
CA GLU A 172 16.41 16.48 -8.15
C GLU A 172 16.55 18.00 -8.05
N THR A 173 15.83 18.77 -8.89
CA THR A 173 15.83 20.25 -8.81
C THR A 173 15.26 20.79 -7.50
N LYS A 174 14.51 19.96 -6.76
CA LYS A 174 13.92 20.30 -5.46
C LYS A 174 14.71 19.73 -4.29
N ASP A 175 15.84 19.08 -4.56
CA ASP A 175 16.59 18.37 -3.52
C ASP A 175 17.13 19.31 -2.43
N SER A 176 17.52 20.52 -2.80
CA SER A 176 18.01 21.57 -1.88
C SER A 176 16.96 22.62 -1.52
N ASP A 177 15.72 22.51 -1.98
CA ASP A 177 14.65 23.44 -1.68
C ASP A 177 14.21 23.31 -0.21
N PRO A 178 14.30 24.38 0.62
CA PRO A 178 14.00 24.27 2.05
C PRO A 178 12.56 23.84 2.36
N GLY A 179 11.59 24.30 1.57
CA GLY A 179 10.18 23.91 1.73
C GLY A 179 9.95 22.44 1.40
N ASN A 180 10.59 21.96 0.33
CA ASN A 180 10.54 20.56 -0.06
C ASN A 180 11.22 19.67 1.00
N ILE A 181 12.39 20.06 1.52
CA ILE A 181 13.10 19.35 2.60
C ILE A 181 12.19 19.22 3.83
N TRP A 182 11.64 20.34 4.30
CA TRP A 182 10.76 20.36 5.45
C TRP A 182 9.54 19.44 5.29
N MET A 183 8.88 19.49 4.13
CA MET A 183 7.72 18.65 3.85
C MET A 183 8.09 17.16 3.78
N ARG A 184 9.23 16.80 3.17
CA ARG A 184 9.73 15.42 3.14
C ARG A 184 9.94 14.85 4.55
N GLU A 185 10.56 15.65 5.41
CA GLU A 185 10.78 15.27 6.81
C GLU A 185 9.45 15.08 7.55
N LEU A 186 8.49 15.97 7.32
CA LEU A 186 7.16 15.87 7.91
C LEU A 186 6.45 14.59 7.45
N ILE A 187 6.40 14.31 6.15
CA ILE A 187 5.79 13.11 5.57
C ILE A 187 6.46 11.85 6.15
N THR A 188 7.80 11.80 6.14
CA THR A 188 8.58 10.66 6.64
C THR A 188 8.30 10.41 8.12
N ARG A 189 8.26 11.46 8.93
CA ARG A 189 7.94 11.38 10.36
C ARG A 189 6.54 10.84 10.62
N GLU A 190 5.54 11.30 9.86
CA GLU A 190 4.17 10.83 10.03
C GLU A 190 4.01 9.37 9.60
N TYR A 191 4.69 8.93 8.54
CA TYR A 191 4.74 7.51 8.17
C TYR A 191 5.42 6.64 9.25
N ALA A 192 6.52 7.09 9.81
CA ALA A 192 7.21 6.35 10.89
C ALA A 192 6.31 6.15 12.12
N LYS A 193 5.53 7.17 12.51
CA LYS A 193 4.54 7.05 13.60
C LYS A 193 3.45 6.02 13.31
N LEU A 194 3.04 5.88 12.05
CA LEU A 194 2.04 4.89 11.64
C LEU A 194 2.55 3.46 11.77
N LEU A 195 3.83 3.23 11.46
CA LEU A 195 4.47 1.92 11.56
C LEU A 195 4.64 1.48 13.02
N SER A 196 4.92 2.41 13.92
CA SER A 196 5.12 2.12 15.35
C SER A 196 3.81 1.77 16.11
N ARG A 197 2.64 2.04 15.52
CA ARG A 197 1.32 1.77 16.14
C ARG A 197 0.72 0.41 15.75
N ASN A 198 1.35 -0.37 14.87
CA ASN A 198 0.94 -1.69 14.38
C ASN A 198 1.82 -2.82 14.96
#